data_351367dc21442fe1afa8393ea37befea
#
_entry.id   351367dc21442fe1afa8393ea37befea
#
_cell.length_a   1.000
_cell.length_b   1.000
_cell.length_c   1.000
_cell.angle_alpha   90.00
_cell.angle_beta   90.00
_cell.angle_gamma   90.00
#
_symmetry.space_group_name_H-M   'P 1'
#
loop_
_entity.id
_entity.type
_entity.pdbx_description
1 polymer ?
#
loop_
_entity_poly.entity_id
_entity_poly.type
_entity_poly.pdbx_seq_one_letter_code
_entity_poly.pdbx_strand_id
1 'polypeptide(L)'
;MTNITGVRTTNNILQNRRVVDMAKQIALLDPNEGPLLSFLKLAKNNSRCVYNPKFEWLEDDLMETWSSVSEAHTAAATTIKTADGTIFRVGDIVKVPSTGECMLVSAISTNDLTVTRAYGSTTAAAIADDADLLIIGSAMPENSNGREVKSTVESNGYNYTQIFRTPIALSGTEAASKLHGGRDRAYQRRKASLEHKRDIA
;
A
#
# COMPACT_ATOMS: atom_id res chain seq x y z
N MET A 1 -32.04 30.27 59.04
CA MET A 1 -33.03 30.11 57.94
C MET A 1 -33.19 31.46 57.25
N THR A 2 -32.97 31.51 55.96
CA THR A 2 -33.19 32.76 55.20
C THR A 2 -34.67 32.87 54.80
N ASN A 3 -35.34 33.93 55.22
CA ASN A 3 -36.72 34.18 54.85
C ASN A 3 -36.76 34.83 53.44
N ILE A 4 -37.67 34.39 52.62
CA ILE A 4 -37.94 34.96 51.31
C ILE A 4 -39.05 35.93 51.40
N THR A 5 -38.80 37.22 51.06
CA THR A 5 -39.81 38.24 51.01
C THR A 5 -40.24 38.41 49.53
N GLY A 6 -41.58 38.28 49.27
CA GLY A 6 -42.11 38.37 47.92
C GLY A 6 -42.34 37.02 47.24
N VAL A 7 -42.46 37.02 45.89
CA VAL A 7 -42.78 35.84 45.11
C VAL A 7 -41.50 34.91 45.06
N ARG A 8 -41.73 33.65 45.34
CA ARG A 8 -40.67 32.65 45.27
C ARG A 8 -40.28 32.36 43.80
N THR A 9 -39.06 32.78 43.43
CA THR A 9 -38.52 32.59 42.08
C THR A 9 -37.55 31.41 42.02
N THR A 10 -37.16 31.02 40.81
CA THR A 10 -36.15 29.95 40.58
C THR A 10 -34.80 30.25 41.24
N ASN A 11 -34.45 31.51 41.45
CA ASN A 11 -33.20 31.92 42.13
C ASN A 11 -33.23 31.69 43.65
N ASN A 12 -34.43 31.57 44.23
CA ASN A 12 -34.64 31.37 45.67
C ASN A 12 -34.78 29.88 46.03
N ILE A 13 -34.56 28.98 45.08
CA ILE A 13 -34.60 27.52 45.29
C ILE A 13 -33.17 27.03 45.28
N LEU A 14 -32.83 26.19 46.31
CA LEU A 14 -31.53 25.49 46.35
C LEU A 14 -31.24 24.76 45.05
N GLN A 15 -30.06 24.96 44.52
CA GLN A 15 -29.63 24.39 43.21
C GLN A 15 -29.72 22.85 43.17
N ASN A 16 -29.45 22.20 44.30
CA ASN A 16 -29.56 20.73 44.46
C ASN A 16 -30.98 20.20 44.36
N ARG A 17 -32.00 21.05 44.46
CA ARG A 17 -33.42 20.70 44.32
C ARG A 17 -33.90 20.81 42.86
N ARG A 18 -33.11 21.40 41.97
CA ARG A 18 -33.44 21.48 40.55
C ARG A 18 -32.93 20.21 39.84
N VAL A 19 -33.78 19.64 39.02
CA VAL A 19 -33.35 18.59 38.10
C VAL A 19 -32.49 19.21 37.02
N VAL A 20 -31.28 18.68 36.81
CA VAL A 20 -30.42 19.13 35.73
C VAL A 20 -31.01 18.65 34.43
N ASP A 21 -31.24 19.58 33.51
CA ASP A 21 -31.73 19.26 32.17
C ASP A 21 -30.51 18.82 31.31
N MET A 22 -30.47 17.54 31.00
CA MET A 22 -29.40 16.94 30.21
C MET A 22 -29.98 16.18 29.03
N ALA A 23 -29.28 16.20 27.91
CA ALA A 23 -29.65 15.43 26.75
C ALA A 23 -29.72 13.93 27.06
N LYS A 24 -30.76 13.26 26.55
CA LYS A 24 -31.00 11.84 26.81
C LYS A 24 -30.00 10.89 26.10
N GLN A 25 -29.26 11.40 25.13
CA GLN A 25 -28.32 10.64 24.35
C GLN A 25 -26.92 11.24 24.41
N ILE A 26 -25.92 10.36 24.49
CA ILE A 26 -24.52 10.73 24.35
C ILE A 26 -24.18 10.72 22.86
N ALA A 27 -23.78 11.88 22.32
CA ALA A 27 -23.32 12.00 20.95
C ALA A 27 -21.85 11.54 20.84
N LEU A 28 -21.58 10.64 19.93
CA LEU A 28 -20.21 10.30 19.55
C LEU A 28 -19.75 11.32 18.50
N LEU A 29 -18.61 11.98 18.76
CA LEU A 29 -18.07 13.00 17.86
C LEU A 29 -17.52 12.41 16.57
N ASP A 30 -17.03 11.17 16.62
CA ASP A 30 -16.45 10.47 15.46
C ASP A 30 -17.02 9.05 15.34
N PRO A 31 -18.21 8.91 14.71
CA PRO A 31 -18.93 7.63 14.69
C PRO A 31 -18.44 6.65 13.60
N ASN A 32 -17.57 7.08 12.67
CA ASN A 32 -17.28 6.32 11.47
C ASN A 32 -15.76 6.11 11.29
N GLU A 33 -15.19 5.25 12.13
CA GLU A 33 -13.81 4.85 12.01
C GLU A 33 -13.71 3.42 11.45
N GLY A 34 -12.84 3.22 10.44
CA GLY A 34 -12.53 1.92 9.82
C GLY A 34 -12.81 1.86 8.32
N PRO A 35 -12.30 2.84 7.51
CA PRO A 35 -12.49 2.84 6.05
C PRO A 35 -11.86 1.62 5.40
N LEU A 36 -10.71 1.16 5.88
CA LEU A 36 -10.01 -0.01 5.35
C LEU A 36 -10.84 -1.29 5.51
N LEU A 37 -11.42 -1.54 6.68
CA LEU A 37 -12.25 -2.71 6.91
C LEU A 37 -13.51 -2.71 6.03
N SER A 38 -14.08 -1.53 5.78
CA SER A 38 -15.22 -1.36 4.88
C SER A 38 -14.83 -1.62 3.43
N PHE A 39 -13.67 -1.15 3.01
CA PHE A 39 -13.10 -1.43 1.70
C PHE A 39 -12.81 -2.93 1.51
N LEU A 40 -12.17 -3.59 2.47
CA LEU A 40 -11.90 -5.02 2.43
C LEU A 40 -13.18 -5.85 2.36
N LYS A 41 -14.25 -5.44 3.05
CA LYS A 41 -15.57 -6.09 2.95
C LYS A 41 -16.20 -5.89 1.56
N LEU A 42 -16.00 -4.73 0.95
CA LEU A 42 -16.49 -4.43 -0.39
C LEU A 42 -15.70 -5.22 -1.45
N ALA A 43 -14.39 -5.38 -1.26
CA ALA A 43 -13.49 -6.15 -2.12
C ALA A 43 -13.74 -7.67 -2.11
N LYS A 44 -14.79 -8.15 -1.56
CA LYS A 44 -15.54 -9.42 -1.46
C LYS A 44 -14.86 -10.74 -1.89
N ASN A 45 -13.68 -10.73 -2.48
CA ASN A 45 -13.25 -11.86 -3.30
C ASN A 45 -12.06 -12.68 -2.80
N ASN A 46 -11.42 -12.37 -1.66
CA ASN A 46 -10.18 -13.03 -1.27
C ASN A 46 -10.06 -13.40 0.22
N SER A 47 -11.15 -13.73 0.89
CA SER A 47 -11.01 -14.33 2.23
C SER A 47 -10.68 -15.81 2.12
N ARG A 48 -9.46 -16.19 2.47
CA ARG A 48 -9.03 -17.58 2.63
C ARG A 48 -8.98 -17.95 4.11
N CYS A 49 -9.47 -19.14 4.44
CA CYS A 49 -9.25 -19.72 5.76
C CYS A 49 -7.79 -20.13 5.88
N VAL A 50 -7.14 -19.69 6.95
CA VAL A 50 -5.76 -20.04 7.30
C VAL A 50 -5.78 -20.96 8.50
N TYR A 51 -5.08 -22.09 8.41
CA TYR A 51 -5.07 -23.15 9.46
C TYR A 51 -3.83 -23.08 10.34
N ASN A 52 -2.78 -22.37 9.91
CA ASN A 52 -1.55 -22.19 10.68
C ASN A 52 -1.37 -20.73 11.08
N PRO A 53 -0.70 -20.46 12.21
CA PRO A 53 -0.37 -19.08 12.63
C PRO A 53 0.49 -18.34 11.62
N LYS A 54 1.41 -19.01 10.96
CA LYS A 54 2.23 -18.49 9.84
C LYS A 54 1.58 -18.96 8.53
N PHE A 55 1.32 -18.03 7.64
CA PHE A 55 0.88 -18.35 6.27
C PHE A 55 1.83 -17.72 5.26
N GLU A 56 2.01 -18.43 4.17
CA GLU A 56 2.95 -18.09 3.12
C GLU A 56 2.24 -18.07 1.77
N TRP A 57 2.75 -17.25 0.86
CA TRP A 57 2.30 -17.20 -0.51
C TRP A 57 3.49 -17.00 -1.46
N LEU A 58 3.33 -17.41 -2.68
CA LEU A 58 4.32 -17.18 -3.73
C LEU A 58 3.89 -15.98 -4.56
N GLU A 59 4.87 -15.15 -4.88
CA GLU A 59 4.76 -14.00 -5.77
C GLU A 59 5.72 -14.21 -6.92
N ASP A 60 5.30 -13.89 -8.13
CA ASP A 60 6.14 -13.93 -9.31
C ASP A 60 5.95 -12.65 -10.12
N ASP A 61 7.06 -12.09 -10.58
CA ASP A 61 7.09 -10.88 -11.37
C ASP A 61 7.45 -11.18 -12.82
N LEU A 62 6.93 -10.38 -13.73
CA LEU A 62 7.36 -10.40 -15.12
C LEU A 62 8.78 -9.87 -15.22
N MET A 63 9.53 -10.36 -16.25
CA MET A 63 10.86 -9.84 -16.52
C MET A 63 10.82 -8.32 -16.76
N GLU A 64 11.76 -7.63 -16.16
CA GLU A 64 11.93 -6.20 -16.37
C GLU A 64 12.25 -5.89 -17.82
N THR A 65 11.74 -4.78 -18.29
CA THR A 65 11.97 -4.25 -19.65
C THR A 65 12.77 -2.96 -19.64
N TRP A 66 13.13 -2.46 -18.45
CA TRP A 66 13.89 -1.25 -18.23
C TRP A 66 15.17 -1.54 -17.46
N SER A 67 16.24 -0.84 -17.82
CA SER A 67 17.48 -0.75 -17.06
C SER A 67 18.06 0.63 -17.18
N SER A 68 19.12 0.95 -16.44
CA SER A 68 19.88 2.19 -16.61
C SER A 68 21.31 1.93 -17.07
N VAL A 69 21.90 2.96 -17.64
CA VAL A 69 23.33 2.97 -18.01
C VAL A 69 24.13 3.31 -16.76
N SER A 70 25.24 2.59 -16.50
CA SER A 70 26.06 2.80 -15.30
C SER A 70 27.25 3.74 -15.50
N GLU A 71 27.48 4.26 -16.71
CA GLU A 71 28.49 5.27 -17.03
C GLU A 71 28.14 6.00 -18.33
N ALA A 72 28.61 7.20 -18.51
CA ALA A 72 28.37 7.97 -19.72
C ALA A 72 29.13 7.38 -20.93
N HIS A 73 28.44 7.30 -22.08
CA HIS A 73 29.00 6.78 -23.33
C HIS A 73 28.95 7.82 -24.44
N THR A 74 30.02 7.86 -25.26
CA THR A 74 30.05 8.70 -26.47
C THR A 74 29.19 8.10 -27.59
N ALA A 75 28.84 8.91 -28.59
CA ALA A 75 28.08 8.42 -29.76
C ALA A 75 28.77 7.30 -30.54
N ALA A 76 30.11 7.22 -30.45
CA ALA A 76 30.90 6.19 -31.13
C ALA A 76 31.10 4.90 -30.31
N ALA A 77 30.67 4.86 -29.04
CA ALA A 77 30.82 3.70 -28.20
C ALA A 77 29.94 2.55 -28.69
N THR A 78 30.52 1.38 -28.90
CA THR A 78 29.83 0.17 -29.31
C THR A 78 29.54 -0.77 -28.13
N THR A 79 30.18 -0.52 -26.99
CA THR A 79 29.92 -1.23 -25.74
C THR A 79 29.25 -0.27 -24.77
N ILE A 80 28.08 -0.64 -24.25
CA ILE A 80 27.30 0.13 -23.30
C ILE A 80 27.23 -0.65 -22.00
N LYS A 81 27.67 -0.05 -20.92
CA LYS A 81 27.65 -0.64 -19.60
C LYS A 81 26.33 -0.33 -18.91
N THR A 82 25.64 -1.38 -18.46
CA THR A 82 24.32 -1.27 -17.83
C THR A 82 24.39 -1.64 -16.35
N ALA A 83 23.43 -1.17 -15.58
CA ALA A 83 23.29 -1.54 -14.18
C ALA A 83 22.96 -3.04 -14.03
N ASP A 84 22.10 -3.55 -14.89
CA ASP A 84 21.77 -4.98 -14.97
C ASP A 84 21.73 -5.44 -16.43
N GLY A 85 22.69 -6.29 -16.79
CA GLY A 85 22.76 -6.92 -18.12
C GLY A 85 21.93 -8.18 -18.23
N THR A 86 21.43 -8.74 -17.11
CA THR A 86 20.72 -10.04 -17.11
C THR A 86 19.35 -9.96 -17.77
N ILE A 87 18.74 -8.78 -17.83
CA ILE A 87 17.43 -8.56 -18.46
C ILE A 87 17.50 -8.60 -20.00
N PHE A 88 18.65 -8.24 -20.57
CA PHE A 88 18.84 -8.18 -22.03
C PHE A 88 19.13 -9.55 -22.64
N ARG A 89 18.80 -9.67 -23.91
CA ARG A 89 19.12 -10.85 -24.74
C ARG A 89 19.73 -10.40 -26.05
N VAL A 90 20.54 -11.26 -26.63
CA VAL A 90 21.06 -11.02 -27.98
C VAL A 90 19.89 -10.94 -28.96
N GLY A 91 19.90 -9.91 -29.80
CA GLY A 91 18.83 -9.60 -30.73
C GLY A 91 17.76 -8.66 -30.18
N ASP A 92 17.88 -8.17 -28.94
CA ASP A 92 16.97 -7.14 -28.42
C ASP A 92 17.24 -5.79 -29.06
N ILE A 93 16.15 -5.07 -29.33
CA ILE A 93 16.20 -3.66 -29.73
C ILE A 93 15.98 -2.83 -28.50
N VAL A 94 16.98 -2.04 -28.15
CA VAL A 94 16.99 -1.16 -26.99
C VAL A 94 16.87 0.29 -27.44
N LYS A 95 15.99 1.04 -26.82
CA LYS A 95 15.80 2.47 -27.04
C LYS A 95 16.30 3.24 -25.83
N VAL A 96 17.00 4.34 -26.10
CA VAL A 96 17.36 5.37 -25.12
C VAL A 96 16.30 6.46 -25.19
N PRO A 97 15.37 6.58 -24.21
CA PRO A 97 14.27 7.53 -24.29
C PRO A 97 14.71 8.99 -24.38
N SER A 98 15.83 9.35 -23.71
CA SER A 98 16.36 10.70 -23.66
C SER A 98 16.88 11.22 -25.00
N THR A 99 17.48 10.32 -25.82
CA THR A 99 18.05 10.67 -27.13
C THR A 99 17.18 10.22 -28.31
N GLY A 100 16.26 9.28 -28.05
CA GLY A 100 15.42 8.65 -29.08
C GLY A 100 16.17 7.61 -29.93
N GLU A 101 17.44 7.32 -29.65
CA GLU A 101 18.24 6.35 -30.39
C GLU A 101 17.76 4.93 -30.10
N CYS A 102 17.74 4.10 -31.15
CA CYS A 102 17.56 2.67 -31.04
C CYS A 102 18.88 1.93 -31.36
N MET A 103 19.14 0.88 -30.61
CA MET A 103 20.33 0.05 -30.72
C MET A 103 19.95 -1.41 -30.76
N LEU A 104 20.68 -2.20 -31.53
CA LEU A 104 20.52 -3.67 -31.56
C LEU A 104 21.62 -4.32 -30.72
N VAL A 105 21.24 -5.13 -29.76
CA VAL A 105 22.17 -5.91 -28.92
C VAL A 105 22.73 -7.09 -29.71
N SER A 106 24.04 -7.11 -29.92
CA SER A 106 24.74 -8.16 -30.66
C SER A 106 25.43 -9.17 -29.76
N ALA A 107 25.92 -8.75 -28.59
CA ALA A 107 26.52 -9.63 -27.59
C ALA A 107 26.34 -9.02 -26.19
N ILE A 108 26.40 -9.89 -25.16
CA ILE A 108 26.26 -9.52 -23.75
C ILE A 108 27.38 -10.20 -22.97
N SER A 109 28.07 -9.41 -22.15
CA SER A 109 29.11 -9.94 -21.25
C SER A 109 28.85 -9.33 -19.85
N THR A 110 28.23 -10.09 -18.97
CA THR A 110 27.78 -9.64 -17.65
C THR A 110 26.90 -8.39 -17.76
N ASN A 111 27.44 -7.19 -17.52
CA ASN A 111 26.73 -5.92 -17.60
C ASN A 111 27.13 -5.07 -18.82
N ASP A 112 28.00 -5.57 -19.68
CA ASP A 112 28.44 -4.89 -20.87
C ASP A 112 27.65 -5.38 -22.10
N LEU A 113 26.88 -4.48 -22.71
CA LEU A 113 26.13 -4.75 -23.93
C LEU A 113 26.96 -4.32 -25.13
N THR A 114 27.33 -5.25 -26.02
CA THR A 114 27.84 -4.89 -27.33
C THR A 114 26.66 -4.61 -28.25
N VAL A 115 26.61 -3.38 -28.80
CA VAL A 115 25.44 -2.92 -29.55
C VAL A 115 25.84 -2.39 -30.94
N THR A 116 24.93 -2.59 -31.88
CA THR A 116 24.95 -1.88 -33.16
C THR A 116 24.13 -0.59 -32.97
N ARG A 117 24.82 0.55 -33.04
CA ARG A 117 24.25 1.90 -32.86
C ARG A 117 23.43 2.34 -34.08
N ALA A 118 22.59 3.33 -33.88
CA ALA A 118 21.79 3.93 -34.95
C ALA A 118 20.91 2.93 -35.71
N TYR A 119 20.34 1.97 -35.02
CA TYR A 119 19.48 0.96 -35.62
C TYR A 119 18.12 1.56 -36.00
N GLY A 120 17.55 1.09 -37.13
CA GLY A 120 16.22 1.52 -37.56
C GLY A 120 16.11 2.99 -37.99
N SER A 121 17.13 3.53 -38.67
CA SER A 121 17.18 4.92 -39.16
C SER A 121 17.23 5.98 -38.04
N THR A 122 17.65 5.62 -36.87
CA THR A 122 17.95 6.58 -35.78
C THR A 122 19.39 7.08 -35.89
N THR A 123 19.71 8.14 -35.13
CA THR A 123 21.06 8.74 -35.14
C THR A 123 21.75 8.41 -33.83
N ALA A 124 23.02 7.97 -33.89
CA ALA A 124 23.82 7.74 -32.71
C ALA A 124 24.07 9.04 -31.94
N ALA A 125 23.78 9.02 -30.65
CA ALA A 125 23.93 10.17 -29.75
C ALA A 125 24.76 9.78 -28.51
N ALA A 126 25.32 10.76 -27.82
CA ALA A 126 25.94 10.51 -26.53
C ALA A 126 24.89 10.14 -25.52
N ILE A 127 25.18 9.13 -24.69
CA ILE A 127 24.32 8.64 -23.63
C ILE A 127 24.88 9.12 -22.30
N ALA A 128 24.08 9.80 -21.50
CA ALA A 128 24.47 10.25 -20.18
C ALA A 128 24.57 9.07 -19.20
N ASP A 129 25.29 9.28 -18.13
CA ASP A 129 25.27 8.37 -16.98
C ASP A 129 23.85 8.32 -16.40
N ASP A 130 23.45 7.17 -15.90
CA ASP A 130 22.11 6.88 -15.36
C ASP A 130 20.94 7.11 -16.34
N ALA A 131 21.23 7.11 -17.65
CA ALA A 131 20.18 7.20 -18.67
C ALA A 131 19.39 5.88 -18.76
N ASP A 132 18.06 6.00 -18.90
CA ASP A 132 17.19 4.83 -19.05
C ASP A 132 17.43 4.10 -20.38
N LEU A 133 17.35 2.77 -20.31
CA LEU A 133 17.36 1.85 -21.44
C LEU A 133 16.06 1.06 -21.46
N LEU A 134 15.28 1.17 -22.52
CA LEU A 134 14.03 0.45 -22.71
C LEU A 134 14.15 -0.61 -23.78
N ILE A 135 13.81 -1.85 -23.46
CA ILE A 135 13.67 -2.94 -24.44
C ILE A 135 12.33 -2.76 -25.17
N ILE A 136 12.36 -2.41 -26.47
CA ILE A 136 11.15 -2.18 -27.27
C ILE A 136 10.73 -3.38 -28.12
N GLY A 137 11.64 -4.34 -28.32
CA GLY A 137 11.35 -5.50 -29.11
C GLY A 137 12.58 -6.36 -29.35
N SER A 138 12.48 -7.30 -30.26
CA SER A 138 13.58 -8.14 -30.69
C SER A 138 13.63 -8.26 -32.21
N ALA A 139 14.81 -8.21 -32.79
CA ALA A 139 15.05 -8.43 -34.21
C ALA A 139 15.93 -9.66 -34.38
N MET A 140 15.40 -10.69 -34.98
CA MET A 140 16.15 -11.91 -35.28
C MET A 140 16.24 -12.08 -36.80
N PRO A 141 17.40 -12.58 -37.31
CA PRO A 141 17.54 -12.84 -38.74
C PRO A 141 16.59 -13.97 -39.18
N GLU A 142 16.26 -13.96 -40.47
CA GLU A 142 15.48 -15.03 -41.09
C GLU A 142 16.18 -16.37 -40.87
N ASN A 143 15.40 -17.42 -40.61
CA ASN A 143 15.88 -18.76 -40.33
C ASN A 143 16.83 -18.87 -39.11
N SER A 144 16.71 -17.99 -38.14
CA SER A 144 17.46 -18.07 -36.88
C SER A 144 16.77 -18.99 -35.87
N ASN A 145 17.55 -19.51 -34.93
CA ASN A 145 17.03 -20.20 -33.75
C ASN A 145 16.25 -19.22 -32.85
N GLY A 146 15.37 -19.75 -31.98
CA GLY A 146 14.65 -18.95 -31.00
C GLY A 146 15.59 -18.16 -30.09
N ARG A 147 15.05 -17.15 -29.44
CA ARG A 147 15.76 -16.34 -28.44
C ARG A 147 16.20 -17.21 -27.26
N GLU A 148 17.22 -16.75 -26.55
CA GLU A 148 17.64 -17.35 -25.28
C GLU A 148 16.45 -17.41 -24.31
N VAL A 149 16.25 -18.56 -23.68
CA VAL A 149 15.18 -18.77 -22.70
C VAL A 149 15.61 -18.15 -21.38
N LYS A 150 14.80 -17.24 -20.85
CA LYS A 150 14.96 -16.67 -19.51
C LYS A 150 13.61 -16.70 -18.82
N SER A 151 13.63 -16.91 -17.51
CA SER A 151 12.45 -16.92 -16.64
C SER A 151 12.80 -16.25 -15.33
N THR A 152 11.81 -15.70 -14.66
CA THR A 152 11.88 -15.22 -13.29
C THR A 152 11.75 -16.39 -12.32
N VAL A 153 12.20 -16.19 -11.09
CA VAL A 153 12.06 -17.16 -10.00
C VAL A 153 11.09 -16.56 -8.98
N GLU A 154 10.12 -17.36 -8.56
CA GLU A 154 9.12 -16.96 -7.60
C GLU A 154 9.75 -16.59 -6.25
N SER A 155 9.25 -15.55 -5.62
CA SER A 155 9.61 -15.13 -4.28
C SER A 155 8.58 -15.61 -3.27
N ASN A 156 9.00 -15.88 -2.04
CA ASN A 156 8.12 -16.34 -0.97
C ASN A 156 7.83 -15.18 0.00
N GLY A 157 6.58 -14.71 0.01
CA GLY A 157 6.05 -13.82 1.02
C GLY A 157 5.46 -14.59 2.20
N TYR A 158 5.52 -14.02 3.40
CA TYR A 158 4.89 -14.63 4.57
C TYR A 158 4.34 -13.58 5.53
N ASN A 159 3.33 -13.98 6.31
CA ASN A 159 2.79 -13.17 7.39
C ASN A 159 2.24 -14.07 8.51
N TYR A 160 1.86 -13.45 9.62
CA TYR A 160 1.34 -14.15 10.79
C TYR A 160 -0.10 -13.71 11.09
N THR A 161 -0.90 -14.65 11.61
CA THR A 161 -2.23 -14.34 12.12
C THR A 161 -2.13 -13.57 13.42
N GLN A 162 -3.03 -12.60 13.62
CA GLN A 162 -3.12 -11.81 14.84
C GLN A 162 -4.45 -12.06 15.55
N ILE A 163 -4.43 -12.02 16.88
CA ILE A 163 -5.61 -12.16 17.72
C ILE A 163 -5.87 -10.81 18.40
N PHE A 164 -6.94 -10.15 18.02
CA PHE A 164 -7.38 -8.91 18.64
C PHE A 164 -8.38 -9.20 19.77
N ARG A 165 -8.20 -8.54 20.91
CA ARG A 165 -9.07 -8.66 22.07
C ARG A 165 -9.33 -7.31 22.69
N THR A 166 -10.58 -6.93 22.84
CA THR A 166 -10.99 -5.67 23.47
C THR A 166 -11.82 -6.00 24.72
N PRO A 167 -11.24 -5.96 25.92
CA PRO A 167 -11.96 -6.25 27.15
C PRO A 167 -12.86 -5.06 27.53
N ILE A 168 -14.05 -5.35 28.08
CA ILE A 168 -14.96 -4.35 28.66
C ILE A 168 -15.26 -4.82 30.08
N ALA A 169 -14.91 -3.99 31.06
CA ALA A 169 -15.19 -4.26 32.46
C ALA A 169 -16.02 -3.14 33.07
N LEU A 170 -17.05 -3.50 33.79
CA LEU A 170 -17.94 -2.57 34.52
C LEU A 170 -18.10 -3.09 35.94
N SER A 171 -18.06 -2.21 36.94
CA SER A 171 -18.28 -2.60 38.32
C SER A 171 -19.78 -2.88 38.58
N GLY A 172 -20.08 -3.73 39.57
CA GLY A 172 -21.47 -4.01 39.95
C GLY A 172 -22.20 -2.76 40.45
N THR A 173 -21.47 -1.84 41.11
CA THR A 173 -22.03 -0.57 41.59
C THR A 173 -22.43 0.33 40.43
N GLU A 174 -21.62 0.41 39.39
CA GLU A 174 -21.95 1.21 38.19
C GLU A 174 -23.15 0.62 37.45
N ALA A 175 -23.22 -0.70 37.30
CA ALA A 175 -24.32 -1.40 36.64
C ALA A 175 -25.67 -1.20 37.37
N ALA A 176 -25.62 -0.97 38.71
CA ALA A 176 -26.77 -0.68 39.55
C ALA A 176 -27.16 0.82 39.55
N SER A 177 -26.24 1.71 39.13
CA SER A 177 -26.45 3.14 39.15
C SER A 177 -27.38 3.58 38.01
N LYS A 178 -28.20 4.60 38.29
CA LYS A 178 -29.09 5.21 37.29
C LYS A 178 -28.32 6.35 36.59
N LEU A 179 -27.92 6.12 35.37
CA LEU A 179 -27.10 7.05 34.57
C LEU A 179 -27.96 7.83 33.56
N HIS A 180 -27.52 9.03 33.22
CA HIS A 180 -28.00 9.74 32.06
C HIS A 180 -27.43 9.10 30.80
N GLY A 181 -28.23 8.98 29.73
CA GLY A 181 -27.77 8.36 28.48
C GLY A 181 -28.07 6.87 28.34
N GLY A 182 -28.73 6.25 29.33
CA GLY A 182 -29.12 4.84 29.30
C GLY A 182 -28.15 3.90 30.01
N ARG A 183 -28.20 2.61 29.68
CA ARG A 183 -27.33 1.60 30.30
C ARG A 183 -25.92 1.70 29.75
N ASP A 184 -24.94 1.97 30.60
CA ASP A 184 -23.54 2.18 30.22
C ASP A 184 -22.94 0.94 29.52
N ARG A 185 -23.28 -0.26 29.95
CA ARG A 185 -22.83 -1.51 29.31
C ARG A 185 -23.13 -1.56 27.80
N ALA A 186 -24.29 -1.09 27.38
CA ALA A 186 -24.68 -1.07 25.97
C ALA A 186 -23.88 -0.02 25.20
N TYR A 187 -23.66 1.14 25.81
CA TYR A 187 -22.87 2.22 25.27
C TYR A 187 -21.39 1.80 25.10
N GLN A 188 -20.77 1.23 26.14
CA GLN A 188 -19.38 0.77 26.10
C GLN A 188 -19.16 -0.34 25.07
N ARG A 189 -20.11 -1.26 24.92
CA ARG A 189 -20.03 -2.30 23.86
C ARG A 189 -20.04 -1.68 22.47
N ARG A 190 -20.87 -0.67 22.24
CA ARG A 190 -20.93 0.04 20.96
C ARG A 190 -19.59 0.74 20.67
N LYS A 191 -19.09 1.50 21.66
CA LYS A 191 -17.82 2.23 21.57
C LYS A 191 -16.65 1.26 21.33
N ALA A 192 -16.49 0.25 22.14
CA ALA A 192 -15.44 -0.76 22.02
C ALA A 192 -15.50 -1.52 20.68
N SER A 193 -16.70 -1.74 20.11
CA SER A 193 -16.84 -2.33 18.77
C SER A 193 -16.29 -1.43 17.66
N LEU A 194 -16.40 -0.12 17.79
CA LEU A 194 -15.81 0.83 16.84
C LEU A 194 -14.28 0.88 17.00
N GLU A 195 -13.81 0.96 18.25
CA GLU A 195 -12.37 0.93 18.56
C GLU A 195 -11.72 -0.38 18.07
N HIS A 196 -12.37 -1.51 18.30
CA HIS A 196 -11.90 -2.82 17.80
C HIS A 196 -11.78 -2.89 16.27
N LYS A 197 -12.70 -2.27 15.55
CA LYS A 197 -12.61 -2.18 14.08
C LYS A 197 -11.44 -1.31 13.63
N ARG A 198 -11.13 -0.26 14.39
CA ARG A 198 -9.97 0.59 14.12
C ARG A 198 -8.65 -0.15 14.38
N ASP A 199 -8.59 -0.94 15.44
CA ASP A 199 -7.40 -1.73 15.78
C ASP A 199 -7.09 -2.82 14.74
N ILE A 200 -8.10 -3.28 13.98
CA ILE A 200 -7.94 -4.27 12.90
C ILE A 200 -7.52 -3.59 11.58
N ALA A 201 -7.85 -2.32 11.40
CA ALA A 201 -7.58 -1.56 10.19
C ALA A 201 -6.20 -0.89 10.22
#